data_3a4d48760a1cc9c2f5ad1ef4e2854562
#
_entry.id   3a4d48760a1cc9c2f5ad1ef4e2854562
#
_cell.length_a   1.000
_cell.length_b   1.000
_cell.length_c   1.000
_cell.angle_alpha   90.00
_cell.angle_beta   90.00
_cell.angle_gamma   90.00
#
_symmetry.space_group_name_H-M   'P 1'
#
loop_
_entity.id
_entity.type
_entity.pdbx_description
1 polymer ?
#
loop_
_entity_poly.entity_id
_entity_poly.type
_entity_poly.pdbx_seq_one_letter_code
_entity_poly.pdbx_strand_id
1 'polypeptide(L)'
;NDYLEINDILYIASNKSSLLKESNKARAKKIMQKANITTADFFTTEPGEHKNIKAMPIIFPLFVKPITGGDSRGIDKNSIVYNYPSYKKKVLEIKKNQHSRCLVEKYLSGKEYSVGIFKDNITGSIKAMPIEIKVKQNVNGHHILDFDIKKNDEEKVVAVLNVKIFNQLSVLAKKSFIALKGKSFGRIDFKMDHLGNPHFIEANLMPGIRKGYFYRSCLLNLNMNYKEMILKITANGLH
;
A
#
# COMPACT_ATOMS: atom_id res chain seq x y z
N ASN A 1 19.68 7.78 -3.72
CA ASN A 1 20.11 7.85 -2.29
C ASN A 1 21.57 7.43 -2.11
N ASP A 2 22.12 6.48 -2.88
CA ASP A 2 23.53 6.04 -2.74
C ASP A 2 24.52 7.22 -2.83
N TYR A 3 24.31 8.12 -3.80
CA TYR A 3 25.17 9.30 -3.94
C TYR A 3 25.16 10.17 -2.67
N LEU A 4 23.97 10.35 -2.07
CA LEU A 4 23.83 11.16 -0.85
C LEU A 4 24.50 10.44 0.35
N GLU A 5 24.30 9.12 0.46
CA GLU A 5 24.91 8.31 1.54
C GLU A 5 26.43 8.22 1.42
N ILE A 6 26.99 8.05 0.21
CA ILE A 6 28.45 7.97 -0.03
C ILE A 6 29.13 9.32 0.26
N ASN A 7 28.44 10.44 0.05
CA ASN A 7 28.97 11.78 0.26
C ASN A 7 28.54 12.41 1.59
N ASP A 8 27.99 11.64 2.52
CA ASP A 8 27.48 12.11 3.83
C ASP A 8 26.51 13.30 3.74
N ILE A 9 25.75 13.37 2.65
CA ILE A 9 24.75 14.43 2.45
C ILE A 9 23.47 14.04 3.18
N LEU A 10 23.04 14.87 4.12
CA LEU A 10 21.77 14.69 4.85
C LEU A 10 20.59 14.76 3.89
N TYR A 11 19.66 13.83 4.02
CA TYR A 11 18.43 13.81 3.22
C TYR A 11 17.25 13.27 4.03
N ILE A 12 16.07 13.71 3.61
CA ILE A 12 14.81 13.32 4.24
C ILE A 12 14.19 12.22 3.40
N ALA A 13 14.28 10.98 3.81
CA ALA A 13 13.52 9.83 3.29
C ALA A 13 14.07 8.54 3.88
N SER A 14 13.41 7.44 3.57
CA SER A 14 13.96 6.11 3.80
C SER A 14 15.12 5.84 2.83
N ASN A 15 16.12 5.07 3.29
CA ASN A 15 17.28 4.73 2.47
C ASN A 15 16.93 3.79 1.31
N LYS A 16 17.84 3.65 0.34
CA LYS A 16 17.65 2.81 -0.85
C LYS A 16 17.27 1.38 -0.49
N SER A 17 17.93 0.77 0.50
CA SER A 17 17.63 -0.60 0.93
C SER A 17 16.17 -0.77 1.38
N SER A 18 15.61 0.21 2.09
CA SER A 18 14.22 0.22 2.52
C SER A 18 13.25 0.44 1.35
N LEU A 19 13.56 1.38 0.46
CA LEU A 19 12.77 1.63 -0.76
C LEU A 19 12.75 0.41 -1.69
N LEU A 20 13.85 -0.31 -1.84
CA LEU A 20 13.91 -1.56 -2.61
C LEU A 20 13.08 -2.70 -1.99
N LYS A 21 12.86 -2.69 -0.66
CA LYS A 21 11.99 -3.67 0.00
C LYS A 21 10.51 -3.42 -0.30
N GLU A 22 10.10 -2.16 -0.33
CA GLU A 22 8.70 -1.79 -0.59
C GLU A 22 8.35 -1.84 -2.08
N SER A 23 9.27 -1.48 -2.98
CA SER A 23 9.04 -1.38 -4.42
C SER A 23 8.56 -2.68 -5.06
N ASN A 24 8.94 -3.82 -4.48
CA ASN A 24 8.44 -5.13 -4.85
C ASN A 24 7.39 -5.61 -3.84
N LYS A 25 6.11 -5.57 -4.22
CA LYS A 25 4.98 -5.90 -3.34
C LYS A 25 5.06 -7.29 -2.74
N ALA A 26 5.54 -8.29 -3.48
CA ALA A 26 5.70 -9.66 -2.96
C ALA A 26 6.81 -9.72 -1.90
N ARG A 27 7.92 -8.98 -2.11
CA ARG A 27 8.99 -8.87 -1.12
C ARG A 27 8.51 -8.19 0.15
N ALA A 28 7.77 -7.08 0.02
CA ALA A 28 7.18 -6.39 1.16
C ALA A 28 6.26 -7.33 1.96
N LYS A 29 5.36 -8.06 1.29
CA LYS A 29 4.47 -9.04 1.94
C LYS A 29 5.22 -10.16 2.66
N LYS A 30 6.29 -10.70 2.09
CA LYS A 30 7.15 -11.69 2.78
C LYS A 30 7.81 -11.12 4.04
N ILE A 31 8.18 -9.83 4.03
CA ILE A 31 8.71 -9.15 5.22
C ILE A 31 7.60 -9.02 6.27
N MET A 32 6.37 -8.68 5.86
CA MET A 32 5.22 -8.60 6.77
C MET A 32 4.93 -9.96 7.43
N GLN A 33 4.90 -11.04 6.63
CA GLN A 33 4.70 -12.41 7.17
C GLN A 33 5.76 -12.76 8.24
N LYS A 34 7.04 -12.45 7.98
CA LYS A 34 8.13 -12.66 8.96
C LYS A 34 7.99 -11.81 10.23
N ALA A 35 7.30 -10.68 10.12
CA ALA A 35 7.02 -9.79 11.26
C ALA A 35 5.66 -10.09 11.95
N ASN A 36 5.01 -11.21 11.61
CA ASN A 36 3.68 -11.60 12.09
C ASN A 36 2.60 -10.53 11.82
N ILE A 37 2.68 -9.88 10.65
CA ILE A 37 1.69 -8.94 10.16
C ILE A 37 0.88 -9.61 9.06
N THR A 38 -0.43 -9.65 9.26
CA THR A 38 -1.36 -10.31 8.35
C THR A 38 -1.36 -9.66 6.97
N THR A 39 -1.31 -10.48 5.93
CA THR A 39 -1.47 -10.09 4.53
C THR A 39 -2.28 -11.17 3.82
N ALA A 40 -3.00 -10.82 2.76
CA ALA A 40 -3.71 -11.81 1.96
C ALA A 40 -2.74 -12.88 1.43
N ASP A 41 -3.20 -14.11 1.33
CA ASP A 41 -2.45 -15.17 0.63
C ASP A 41 -2.12 -14.72 -0.78
N PHE A 42 -0.90 -14.99 -1.22
CA PHE A 42 -0.44 -14.50 -2.51
C PHE A 42 0.61 -15.42 -3.15
N PHE A 43 0.71 -15.30 -4.45
CA PHE A 43 1.81 -15.86 -5.25
C PHE A 43 2.19 -14.87 -6.36
N THR A 44 3.32 -15.12 -6.99
CA THR A 44 3.77 -14.33 -8.15
C THR A 44 3.72 -15.19 -9.40
N THR A 45 3.41 -14.59 -10.54
CA THR A 45 3.27 -15.34 -11.78
C THR A 45 3.67 -14.54 -13.04
N GLU A 46 3.98 -15.29 -14.08
CA GLU A 46 4.06 -14.82 -15.47
C GLU A 46 3.11 -15.63 -16.37
N PRO A 47 2.85 -15.16 -17.59
CA PRO A 47 2.04 -15.93 -18.55
C PRO A 47 2.58 -17.35 -18.75
N GLY A 48 1.70 -18.35 -18.61
CA GLY A 48 2.05 -19.76 -18.84
C GLY A 48 2.57 -20.53 -17.62
N GLU A 49 2.95 -19.89 -16.50
CA GLU A 49 3.44 -20.59 -15.31
C GLU A 49 2.37 -21.51 -14.67
N HIS A 50 1.10 -21.12 -14.70
CA HIS A 50 -0.02 -21.95 -14.23
C HIS A 50 -0.88 -22.36 -15.42
N LYS A 51 -0.80 -23.65 -15.80
CA LYS A 51 -1.38 -24.15 -17.06
C LYS A 51 -2.90 -24.37 -17.03
N ASN A 52 -3.47 -24.56 -15.83
CA ASN A 52 -4.92 -24.81 -15.63
C ASN A 52 -5.36 -24.45 -14.21
N ILE A 53 -6.67 -24.56 -13.94
CA ILE A 53 -7.25 -24.21 -12.65
C ILE A 53 -6.70 -25.07 -11.50
N LYS A 54 -6.35 -26.34 -11.74
CA LYS A 54 -5.82 -27.22 -10.71
C LYS A 54 -4.39 -26.85 -10.27
N ALA A 55 -3.67 -26.11 -11.11
CA ALA A 55 -2.33 -25.62 -10.81
C ALA A 55 -2.33 -24.29 -10.04
N MET A 56 -3.52 -23.71 -9.74
CA MET A 56 -3.62 -22.43 -9.03
C MET A 56 -3.35 -22.63 -7.54
N PRO A 57 -2.39 -21.87 -6.94
CA PRO A 57 -2.06 -21.98 -5.51
C PRO A 57 -3.17 -21.50 -4.57
N ILE A 58 -4.07 -20.64 -5.05
CA ILE A 58 -5.11 -19.99 -4.27
C ILE A 58 -6.43 -20.05 -5.05
N ILE A 59 -7.54 -20.27 -4.34
CA ILE A 59 -8.90 -20.33 -4.93
C ILE A 59 -9.44 -18.93 -5.23
N PHE A 60 -10.26 -18.83 -6.30
CA PHE A 60 -10.98 -17.60 -6.68
C PHE A 60 -11.99 -17.13 -5.61
N PRO A 61 -12.38 -15.84 -5.57
CA PRO A 61 -11.89 -14.75 -6.42
C PRO A 61 -10.49 -14.28 -6.03
N LEU A 62 -9.72 -13.83 -7.02
CA LEU A 62 -8.34 -13.33 -6.85
C LEU A 62 -8.22 -11.90 -7.33
N PHE A 63 -7.25 -11.17 -6.78
CA PHE A 63 -6.86 -9.84 -7.22
C PHE A 63 -5.50 -9.89 -7.91
N VAL A 64 -5.43 -9.43 -9.16
CA VAL A 64 -4.22 -9.48 -10.00
C VAL A 64 -3.71 -8.08 -10.27
N LYS A 65 -2.44 -7.82 -9.95
CA LYS A 65 -1.80 -6.51 -10.13
C LYS A 65 -0.32 -6.66 -10.50
N PRO A 66 0.33 -5.62 -11.06
CA PRO A 66 1.78 -5.64 -11.25
C PRO A 66 2.52 -5.78 -9.91
N ILE A 67 3.62 -6.56 -9.91
CA ILE A 67 4.43 -6.78 -8.69
C ILE A 67 5.19 -5.52 -8.28
N THR A 68 5.53 -4.67 -9.24
CA THR A 68 6.21 -3.38 -9.06
C THR A 68 5.35 -2.23 -9.57
N GLY A 69 5.73 -1.00 -9.28
CA GLY A 69 5.00 0.20 -9.67
C GLY A 69 4.05 0.72 -8.59
N GLY A 70 3.63 1.96 -8.74
CA GLY A 70 2.76 2.70 -7.81
C GLY A 70 1.54 3.30 -8.52
N ASP A 71 0.78 4.14 -7.80
CA ASP A 71 -0.37 4.91 -8.28
C ASP A 71 -1.47 4.08 -8.99
N SER A 72 -1.68 2.84 -8.53
CA SER A 72 -2.65 1.89 -9.10
C SER A 72 -2.45 1.58 -10.59
N ARG A 73 -1.26 1.84 -11.16
CA ARG A 73 -0.97 1.48 -12.57
C ARG A 73 -1.16 -0.01 -12.80
N GLY A 74 -1.91 -0.37 -13.85
CA GLY A 74 -2.26 -1.75 -14.18
C GLY A 74 -3.37 -2.35 -13.29
N ILE A 75 -3.99 -1.56 -12.43
CA ILE A 75 -5.18 -1.90 -11.65
C ILE A 75 -6.40 -1.23 -12.27
N ASP A 76 -7.40 -2.04 -12.60
CA ASP A 76 -8.67 -1.62 -13.19
C ASP A 76 -9.81 -2.55 -12.73
N LYS A 77 -11.01 -2.37 -13.30
CA LYS A 77 -12.19 -3.20 -13.03
C LYS A 77 -12.00 -4.69 -13.29
N ASN A 78 -11.03 -5.08 -14.14
CA ASN A 78 -10.71 -6.47 -14.47
C ASN A 78 -9.64 -7.07 -13.55
N SER A 79 -9.14 -6.31 -12.58
CA SER A 79 -8.14 -6.80 -11.61
C SER A 79 -8.68 -7.82 -10.62
N ILE A 80 -10.02 -7.85 -10.40
CA ILE A 80 -10.69 -8.95 -9.70
C ILE A 80 -11.04 -10.01 -10.74
N VAL A 81 -10.52 -11.23 -10.54
CA VAL A 81 -10.75 -12.36 -11.44
C VAL A 81 -11.48 -13.48 -10.71
N TYR A 82 -12.48 -14.07 -11.34
CA TYR A 82 -13.39 -15.05 -10.74
C TYR A 82 -13.16 -16.47 -11.26
N ASN A 83 -12.39 -16.59 -12.34
CA ASN A 83 -12.13 -17.86 -12.99
C ASN A 83 -10.78 -17.84 -13.71
N TYR A 84 -10.34 -19.00 -14.14
CA TYR A 84 -9.06 -19.16 -14.81
C TYR A 84 -8.92 -18.39 -16.15
N PRO A 85 -9.95 -18.31 -17.04
CA PRO A 85 -9.87 -17.50 -18.24
C PRO A 85 -9.63 -16.00 -17.96
N SER A 86 -10.36 -15.40 -17.02
CA SER A 86 -10.18 -13.99 -16.64
C SER A 86 -8.81 -13.74 -16.00
N TYR A 87 -8.33 -14.65 -15.14
CA TYR A 87 -6.97 -14.63 -14.60
C TYR A 87 -5.92 -14.61 -15.70
N LYS A 88 -5.98 -15.56 -16.63
CA LYS A 88 -5.03 -15.68 -17.75
C LYS A 88 -5.00 -14.41 -18.60
N LYS A 89 -6.18 -13.85 -18.91
CA LYS A 89 -6.32 -12.60 -19.66
C LYS A 89 -5.63 -11.45 -18.94
N LYS A 90 -5.88 -11.28 -17.63
CA LYS A 90 -5.31 -10.18 -16.85
C LYS A 90 -3.80 -10.30 -16.70
N VAL A 91 -3.26 -11.51 -16.49
CA VAL A 91 -1.82 -11.74 -16.42
C VAL A 91 -1.12 -11.37 -17.75
N LEU A 92 -1.72 -11.75 -18.89
CA LEU A 92 -1.21 -11.38 -20.22
C LEU A 92 -1.24 -9.87 -20.45
N GLU A 93 -2.33 -9.20 -20.06
CA GLU A 93 -2.49 -7.75 -20.16
C GLU A 93 -1.40 -7.00 -19.37
N ILE A 94 -1.16 -7.38 -18.11
CA ILE A 94 -0.13 -6.77 -17.28
C ILE A 94 1.25 -7.00 -17.87
N LYS A 95 1.55 -8.21 -18.36
CA LYS A 95 2.84 -8.49 -19.02
C LYS A 95 3.05 -7.61 -20.24
N LYS A 96 2.01 -7.45 -21.07
CA LYS A 96 2.07 -6.65 -22.31
C LYS A 96 2.23 -5.15 -22.02
N ASN A 97 1.43 -4.61 -21.10
CA ASN A 97 1.29 -3.17 -20.91
C ASN A 97 2.23 -2.61 -19.84
N GLN A 98 2.63 -3.42 -18.86
CA GLN A 98 3.46 -2.99 -17.72
C GLN A 98 4.85 -3.64 -17.72
N HIS A 99 5.11 -4.59 -18.62
CA HIS A 99 6.36 -5.37 -18.69
C HIS A 99 6.78 -5.99 -17.34
N SER A 100 5.79 -6.31 -16.50
CA SER A 100 5.97 -6.73 -15.10
C SER A 100 5.48 -8.17 -14.90
N ARG A 101 6.09 -8.87 -13.94
CA ARG A 101 5.44 -10.03 -13.31
C ARG A 101 4.18 -9.59 -12.58
N CYS A 102 3.27 -10.53 -12.35
CA CYS A 102 2.06 -10.26 -11.57
C CYS A 102 2.21 -10.73 -10.12
N LEU A 103 1.67 -9.95 -9.19
CA LEU A 103 1.28 -10.38 -7.88
C LEU A 103 -0.20 -10.78 -7.93
N VAL A 104 -0.50 -11.98 -7.51
CA VAL A 104 -1.86 -12.54 -7.42
C VAL A 104 -2.18 -12.79 -5.96
N GLU A 105 -3.30 -12.24 -5.49
CA GLU A 105 -3.68 -12.28 -4.08
C GLU A 105 -5.12 -12.79 -3.93
N LYS A 106 -5.41 -13.41 -2.79
CA LYS A 106 -6.81 -13.62 -2.38
C LYS A 106 -7.52 -12.26 -2.33
N TYR A 107 -8.68 -12.15 -2.98
CA TYR A 107 -9.43 -10.90 -2.99
C TYR A 107 -9.96 -10.56 -1.59
N LEU A 108 -9.72 -9.32 -1.16
CA LEU A 108 -10.21 -8.73 0.09
C LEU A 108 -11.40 -7.81 -0.22
N SER A 109 -12.57 -8.11 0.32
CA SER A 109 -13.83 -7.43 -0.02
C SER A 109 -14.18 -6.25 0.90
N GLY A 110 -13.46 -6.10 2.02
CA GLY A 110 -13.78 -5.07 3.01
C GLY A 110 -13.24 -3.69 2.68
N LYS A 111 -13.35 -2.81 3.66
CA LYS A 111 -12.93 -1.40 3.58
C LYS A 111 -11.44 -1.25 3.39
N GLU A 112 -11.04 -0.13 2.76
CA GLU A 112 -9.64 0.22 2.52
C GLU A 112 -9.22 1.39 3.40
N TYR A 113 -8.01 1.31 3.93
CA TYR A 113 -7.44 2.29 4.84
C TYR A 113 -6.02 2.64 4.42
N SER A 114 -5.67 3.89 4.62
CA SER A 114 -4.30 4.37 4.47
C SER A 114 -3.84 4.98 5.79
N VAL A 115 -2.61 4.70 6.20
CA VAL A 115 -2.06 5.17 7.48
C VAL A 115 -0.80 5.97 7.22
N GLY A 116 -0.88 7.28 7.36
CA GLY A 116 0.30 8.14 7.37
C GLY A 116 1.16 7.87 8.61
N ILE A 117 2.47 7.91 8.45
CA ILE A 117 3.45 7.70 9.53
C ILE A 117 4.39 8.88 9.57
N PHE A 118 4.58 9.45 10.76
CA PHE A 118 5.76 10.23 11.11
C PHE A 118 6.61 9.45 12.13
N LYS A 119 7.91 9.42 11.91
CA LYS A 119 8.89 8.96 12.89
C LYS A 119 9.78 10.13 13.27
N ASP A 120 9.81 10.44 14.53
CA ASP A 120 10.75 11.40 15.10
C ASP A 120 12.13 10.73 15.15
N ASN A 121 13.11 11.32 14.47
CA ASN A 121 14.46 10.73 14.36
C ASN A 121 15.29 10.90 15.64
N ILE A 122 14.92 11.85 16.52
CA ILE A 122 15.61 12.09 17.79
C ILE A 122 15.10 11.12 18.85
N THR A 123 13.78 11.11 19.08
CA THR A 123 13.16 10.29 20.13
C THR A 123 12.86 8.87 19.69
N GLY A 124 12.88 8.60 18.39
CA GLY A 124 12.45 7.33 17.80
C GLY A 124 10.93 7.11 17.85
N SER A 125 10.14 8.07 18.39
CA SER A 125 8.69 7.91 18.52
C SER A 125 8.01 7.87 17.15
N ILE A 126 7.00 7.00 17.02
CA ILE A 126 6.26 6.82 15.75
C ILE A 126 4.80 7.20 15.96
N LYS A 127 4.33 8.20 15.20
CA LYS A 127 2.94 8.59 15.14
C LYS A 127 2.27 8.00 13.90
N ALA A 128 1.17 7.29 14.10
CA ALA A 128 0.33 6.73 13.03
C ALA A 128 -0.96 7.52 12.89
N MET A 129 -1.40 7.74 11.67
CA MET A 129 -2.51 8.63 11.29
C MET A 129 -3.45 7.93 10.31
N PRO A 130 -4.33 7.03 10.79
CA PRO A 130 -5.26 6.27 9.94
C PRO A 130 -6.34 7.15 9.30
N ILE A 131 -6.65 6.86 8.05
CA ILE A 131 -7.80 7.39 7.29
C ILE A 131 -8.51 6.25 6.57
N GLU A 132 -9.82 6.36 6.38
CA GLU A 132 -10.62 5.43 5.59
C GLU A 132 -10.76 5.99 4.16
N ILE A 133 -10.52 5.13 3.15
CA ILE A 133 -10.69 5.47 1.74
C ILE A 133 -12.00 4.83 1.27
N LYS A 134 -12.98 5.67 0.94
CA LYS A 134 -14.30 5.25 0.46
C LYS A 134 -14.37 5.39 -1.05
N VAL A 135 -14.54 4.28 -1.73
CA VAL A 135 -14.74 4.22 -3.18
C VAL A 135 -16.18 3.77 -3.43
N LYS A 136 -16.84 4.35 -4.43
CA LYS A 136 -18.15 3.86 -4.87
C LYS A 136 -18.04 2.42 -5.37
N GLN A 137 -19.09 1.65 -5.16
CA GLN A 137 -19.17 0.31 -5.74
C GLN A 137 -19.21 0.40 -7.26
N ASN A 138 -18.46 -0.45 -7.92
CA ASN A 138 -18.61 -0.66 -9.35
C ASN A 138 -19.88 -1.48 -9.66
N VAL A 139 -20.16 -1.69 -10.94
CA VAL A 139 -21.34 -2.44 -11.42
C VAL A 139 -21.43 -3.89 -10.88
N ASN A 140 -20.31 -4.44 -10.38
CA ASN A 140 -20.24 -5.78 -9.80
C ASN A 140 -20.29 -5.76 -8.26
N GLY A 141 -20.60 -4.62 -7.64
CA GLY A 141 -20.70 -4.48 -6.19
C GLY A 141 -19.35 -4.40 -5.44
N HIS A 142 -18.24 -4.19 -6.14
CA HIS A 142 -16.89 -4.13 -5.53
C HIS A 142 -16.37 -2.71 -5.37
N HIS A 143 -15.64 -2.49 -4.29
CA HIS A 143 -14.89 -1.28 -4.04
C HIS A 143 -13.44 -1.48 -4.52
N ILE A 144 -13.11 -0.98 -5.71
CA ILE A 144 -11.76 -1.03 -6.29
C ILE A 144 -11.24 0.39 -6.39
N LEU A 145 -10.12 0.66 -5.74
CA LEU A 145 -9.38 1.91 -5.88
C LEU A 145 -8.43 1.76 -7.08
N ASP A 146 -8.95 1.95 -8.27
CA ASP A 146 -8.20 1.83 -9.52
C ASP A 146 -7.48 3.13 -9.93
N PHE A 147 -6.81 3.07 -11.06
CA PHE A 147 -6.05 4.19 -11.58
C PHE A 147 -6.92 5.41 -11.94
N ASP A 148 -8.08 5.18 -12.56
CA ASP A 148 -8.96 6.26 -13.03
C ASP A 148 -9.61 6.99 -11.85
N ILE A 149 -10.08 6.26 -10.82
CA ILE A 149 -10.62 6.83 -9.58
C ILE A 149 -9.58 7.71 -8.89
N LYS A 150 -8.34 7.22 -8.73
CA LYS A 150 -7.25 8.03 -8.12
C LYS A 150 -6.86 9.23 -8.96
N LYS A 151 -6.85 9.11 -10.29
CA LYS A 151 -6.52 10.20 -11.21
C LYS A 151 -7.53 11.32 -11.16
N ASN A 152 -8.81 10.98 -11.04
CA ASN A 152 -9.93 11.91 -11.04
C ASN A 152 -10.32 12.40 -9.63
N ASP A 153 -9.66 11.92 -8.56
CA ASP A 153 -9.97 12.21 -7.13
C ASP A 153 -11.44 11.90 -6.78
N GLU A 154 -11.96 10.78 -7.29
CA GLU A 154 -13.36 10.36 -7.12
C GLU A 154 -13.61 9.64 -5.79
N GLU A 155 -12.55 9.21 -5.11
CA GLU A 155 -12.66 8.61 -3.80
C GLU A 155 -12.87 9.65 -2.69
N LYS A 156 -13.62 9.26 -1.66
CA LYS A 156 -13.82 10.07 -0.46
C LYS A 156 -12.89 9.59 0.67
N VAL A 157 -12.09 10.51 1.20
CA VAL A 157 -11.22 10.24 2.35
C VAL A 157 -11.83 10.81 3.62
N VAL A 158 -11.96 9.96 4.66
CA VAL A 158 -12.58 10.34 5.94
C VAL A 158 -11.75 9.87 7.14
N ALA A 159 -11.96 10.51 8.30
CA ALA A 159 -11.36 10.09 9.57
C ALA A 159 -11.88 8.71 10.00
N VAL A 160 -11.03 7.93 10.67
CA VAL A 160 -11.41 6.65 11.29
C VAL A 160 -11.98 6.93 12.68
N LEU A 161 -13.31 6.90 12.80
CA LEU A 161 -14.00 7.21 14.05
C LEU A 161 -14.07 6.03 15.02
N ASN A 162 -13.99 4.80 14.52
CA ASN A 162 -14.00 3.61 15.36
C ASN A 162 -12.65 3.45 16.06
N VAL A 163 -12.61 3.65 17.37
CA VAL A 163 -11.39 3.63 18.21
C VAL A 163 -10.67 2.28 18.13
N LYS A 164 -11.39 1.15 18.10
CA LYS A 164 -10.79 -0.19 17.99
C LYS A 164 -10.05 -0.35 16.67
N ILE A 165 -10.69 0.02 15.56
CA ILE A 165 -10.08 -0.04 14.22
C ILE A 165 -8.90 0.94 14.13
N PHE A 166 -9.06 2.17 14.65
CA PHE A 166 -8.00 3.17 14.67
C PHE A 166 -6.73 2.63 15.36
N ASN A 167 -6.90 2.07 16.57
CA ASN A 167 -5.79 1.52 17.35
C ASN A 167 -5.16 0.32 16.67
N GLN A 168 -5.95 -0.59 16.12
CA GLN A 168 -5.47 -1.77 15.40
C GLN A 168 -4.64 -1.39 14.19
N LEU A 169 -5.14 -0.48 13.34
CA LEU A 169 -4.42 0.03 12.16
C LEU A 169 -3.14 0.76 12.56
N SER A 170 -3.19 1.58 13.63
CA SER A 170 -2.03 2.31 14.13
C SER A 170 -0.91 1.37 14.59
N VAL A 171 -1.23 0.32 15.33
CA VAL A 171 -0.25 -0.69 15.79
C VAL A 171 0.35 -1.42 14.58
N LEU A 172 -0.49 -1.91 13.65
CA LEU A 172 -0.02 -2.64 12.49
C LEU A 172 0.83 -1.78 11.56
N ALA A 173 0.44 -0.51 11.35
CA ALA A 173 1.19 0.41 10.50
C ALA A 173 2.58 0.73 11.08
N LYS A 174 2.67 0.98 12.40
CA LYS A 174 3.96 1.16 13.09
C LYS A 174 4.86 -0.06 12.94
N LYS A 175 4.32 -1.27 13.20
CA LYS A 175 5.06 -2.52 13.03
C LYS A 175 5.53 -2.72 11.59
N SER A 176 4.68 -2.44 10.59
CA SER A 176 5.01 -2.54 9.17
C SER A 176 6.14 -1.59 8.78
N PHE A 177 6.04 -0.35 9.23
CA PHE A 177 7.05 0.69 8.98
C PHE A 177 8.43 0.31 9.55
N ILE A 178 8.46 -0.21 10.79
CA ILE A 178 9.68 -0.71 11.44
C ILE A 178 10.26 -1.92 10.69
N ALA A 179 9.42 -2.90 10.33
CA ALA A 179 9.86 -4.11 9.62
C ALA A 179 10.50 -3.79 8.26
N LEU A 180 10.02 -2.76 7.58
CA LEU A 180 10.60 -2.27 6.33
C LEU A 180 11.81 -1.36 6.55
N LYS A 181 12.16 -1.03 7.79
CA LYS A 181 13.21 -0.07 8.17
C LYS A 181 12.93 1.33 7.62
N GLY A 182 11.67 1.78 7.71
CA GLY A 182 11.27 3.13 7.32
C GLY A 182 11.93 4.19 8.20
N LYS A 183 12.25 5.34 7.59
CA LYS A 183 12.82 6.52 8.26
C LYS A 183 11.91 7.73 8.05
N SER A 184 11.94 8.68 8.96
CA SER A 184 11.29 9.99 8.91
C SER A 184 9.76 9.95 8.70
N PHE A 185 9.27 9.52 7.55
CA PHE A 185 7.86 9.46 7.23
C PHE A 185 7.54 8.36 6.21
N GLY A 186 6.25 8.01 6.11
CA GLY A 186 5.79 7.00 5.18
C GLY A 186 4.28 6.83 5.20
N ARG A 187 3.78 5.90 4.40
CA ARG A 187 2.37 5.51 4.33
C ARG A 187 2.26 4.00 4.20
N ILE A 188 1.37 3.41 4.99
CA ILE A 188 1.07 1.98 4.95
C ILE A 188 -0.40 1.80 4.63
N ASP A 189 -0.71 0.98 3.64
CA ASP A 189 -2.07 0.77 3.17
C ASP A 189 -2.58 -0.62 3.59
N PHE A 190 -3.83 -0.68 4.05
CA PHE A 190 -4.52 -1.88 4.53
C PHE A 190 -5.88 -2.04 3.86
N LYS A 191 -6.30 -3.29 3.66
CA LYS A 191 -7.65 -3.63 3.26
C LYS A 191 -8.21 -4.69 4.19
N MET A 192 -9.48 -4.54 4.59
CA MET A 192 -10.15 -5.52 5.42
C MET A 192 -10.55 -6.75 4.61
N ASP A 193 -10.55 -7.91 5.25
CA ASP A 193 -11.27 -9.09 4.75
C ASP A 193 -12.79 -8.94 5.00
N HIS A 194 -13.55 -9.97 4.67
CA HIS A 194 -15.01 -10.01 4.89
C HIS A 194 -15.40 -10.06 6.36
N LEU A 195 -14.48 -10.42 7.26
CA LEU A 195 -14.68 -10.44 8.72
C LEU A 195 -14.26 -9.12 9.39
N GLY A 196 -13.70 -8.17 8.63
CA GLY A 196 -13.22 -6.90 9.15
C GLY A 196 -11.80 -6.97 9.75
N ASN A 197 -11.00 -7.99 9.44
CA ASN A 197 -9.60 -8.04 9.85
C ASN A 197 -8.72 -7.29 8.86
N PRO A 198 -7.80 -6.43 9.31
CA PRO A 198 -6.92 -5.67 8.42
C PRO A 198 -5.78 -6.53 7.88
N HIS A 199 -5.57 -6.45 6.58
CA HIS A 199 -4.47 -7.07 5.86
C HIS A 199 -3.60 -5.99 5.23
N PHE A 200 -2.29 -6.10 5.39
CA PHE A 200 -1.33 -5.24 4.70
C PHE A 200 -1.45 -5.42 3.18
N ILE A 201 -1.54 -4.31 2.44
CA ILE A 201 -1.59 -4.30 0.98
C ILE A 201 -0.26 -3.84 0.39
N GLU A 202 0.20 -2.65 0.79
CA GLU A 202 1.44 -2.03 0.32
C GLU A 202 1.97 -0.99 1.31
N ALA A 203 3.21 -0.58 1.10
CA ALA A 203 3.85 0.53 1.79
C ALA A 203 4.39 1.54 0.78
N ASN A 204 4.46 2.79 1.20
CA ASN A 204 5.16 3.87 0.52
C ASN A 204 6.04 4.57 1.56
N LEU A 205 7.34 4.27 1.56
CA LEU A 205 8.31 4.86 2.49
C LEU A 205 8.83 6.23 2.03
N MET A 206 8.36 6.69 0.89
CA MET A 206 8.52 8.03 0.35
C MET A 206 7.24 8.42 -0.42
N PRO A 207 6.11 8.60 0.31
CA PRO A 207 4.85 8.94 -0.33
C PRO A 207 4.91 10.32 -0.98
N GLY A 208 4.13 10.51 -2.04
CA GLY A 208 4.00 11.83 -2.67
C GLY A 208 3.54 12.89 -1.67
N ILE A 209 4.23 14.01 -1.63
CA ILE A 209 3.95 15.13 -0.71
C ILE A 209 2.84 16.07 -1.18
N ARG A 210 2.27 15.87 -2.37
CA ARG A 210 1.07 16.60 -2.81
C ARG A 210 -0.11 16.40 -1.85
N LYS A 211 -1.23 17.13 -2.02
CA LYS A 211 -2.45 17.01 -1.18
C LYS A 211 -3.20 15.68 -1.34
N GLY A 212 -2.44 14.57 -1.41
CA GLY A 212 -2.94 13.19 -1.46
C GLY A 212 -3.14 12.56 -0.08
N TYR A 213 -3.12 11.23 0.01
CA TYR A 213 -3.47 10.49 1.24
C TYR A 213 -2.56 10.80 2.43
N PHE A 214 -1.26 11.00 2.21
CA PHE A 214 -0.36 11.36 3.31
C PHE A 214 -0.73 12.72 3.92
N TYR A 215 -0.97 13.75 3.08
CA TYR A 215 -1.46 15.04 3.56
C TYR A 215 -2.82 14.93 4.24
N ARG A 216 -3.78 14.20 3.66
CA ARG A 216 -5.11 13.99 4.24
C ARG A 216 -5.03 13.25 5.59
N SER A 217 -4.08 12.33 5.76
CA SER A 217 -3.77 11.72 7.07
C SER A 217 -3.31 12.75 8.09
N CYS A 218 -2.41 13.66 7.71
CA CYS A 218 -1.95 14.74 8.58
C CYS A 218 -3.08 15.71 8.95
N LEU A 219 -3.87 16.11 7.98
CA LEU A 219 -4.99 17.04 8.19
C LEU A 219 -6.04 16.44 9.12
N LEU A 220 -6.51 15.22 8.86
CA LEU A 220 -7.63 14.61 9.62
C LEU A 220 -7.23 14.11 11.02
N ASN A 221 -5.96 13.85 11.28
CA ASN A 221 -5.51 13.33 12.57
C ASN A 221 -4.75 14.34 13.42
N LEU A 222 -4.15 15.36 12.83
CA LEU A 222 -3.29 16.33 13.51
C LEU A 222 -3.74 17.77 13.27
N ASN A 223 -4.81 17.97 12.49
CA ASN A 223 -5.26 19.30 12.04
C ASN A 223 -4.14 20.11 11.35
N MET A 224 -3.16 19.44 10.77
CA MET A 224 -2.04 20.07 10.06
C MET A 224 -2.47 20.56 8.69
N ASN A 225 -2.22 21.82 8.37
CA ASN A 225 -2.30 22.32 7.01
C ASN A 225 -1.07 21.85 6.18
N TYR A 226 -1.09 22.18 4.88
CA TYR A 226 -0.04 21.69 3.97
C TYR A 226 1.36 22.23 4.32
N LYS A 227 1.47 23.51 4.71
CA LYS A 227 2.74 24.14 5.11
C LYS A 227 3.31 23.48 6.37
N GLU A 228 2.47 23.23 7.36
CA GLU A 228 2.85 22.56 8.62
C GLU A 228 3.33 21.12 8.38
N MET A 229 2.67 20.38 7.47
CA MET A 229 3.11 19.05 7.06
C MET A 229 4.52 19.10 6.45
N ILE A 230 4.78 20.04 5.54
CA ILE A 230 6.11 20.19 4.91
C ILE A 230 7.16 20.55 5.97
N LEU A 231 6.88 21.52 6.84
CA LEU A 231 7.77 21.90 7.92
C LEU A 231 8.06 20.72 8.87
N LYS A 232 7.06 19.89 9.17
CA LYS A 232 7.26 18.69 10.01
C LYS A 232 8.14 17.65 9.31
N ILE A 233 7.97 17.44 8.01
CA ILE A 233 8.83 16.54 7.21
C ILE A 233 10.27 17.04 7.25
N THR A 234 10.50 18.34 6.98
CA THR A 234 11.86 18.92 6.94
C THR A 234 12.52 18.91 8.31
N ALA A 235 11.82 19.28 9.37
CA ALA A 235 12.34 19.24 10.74
C ALA A 235 12.79 17.82 11.15
N ASN A 236 12.05 16.78 10.76
CA ASN A 236 12.42 15.39 11.06
C ASN A 236 13.64 14.88 10.25
N GLY A 237 14.05 15.58 9.20
CA GLY A 237 15.13 15.16 8.32
C GLY A 237 16.46 15.86 8.55
N LEU A 238 16.47 16.92 9.37
CA LEU A 238 17.67 17.75 9.62
C LEU A 238 18.50 17.26 10.83
N HIS A 239 18.22 16.05 11.35
CA HIS A 239 18.90 15.48 12.51
C HIS A 239 19.42 14.08 12.23
#